data_adc5f6256d847ef50be058da565f7e79
#
_entry.id   adc5f6256d847ef50be058da565f7e79
#
_cell.length_a   1.000
_cell.length_b   1.000
_cell.length_c   1.000
_cell.angle_alpha   90.00
_cell.angle_beta   90.00
_cell.angle_gamma   90.00
#
_symmetry.space_group_name_H-M   'P 1'
#
loop_
_entity.id
_entity.type
_entity.pdbx_description
1 polymer ?
#
loop_
_entity_poly.entity_id
_entity_poly.type
_entity_poly.pdbx_seq_one_letter_code
_entity_poly.pdbx_strand_id
1 'polypeptide(L)'
;MKKNFYILVFAMMLSFVASAQRFEYQLGLKGGLGFAFLGSNDDNIVNKDNGLCYKFGFTGVYYFYENYGITSGFNIIGHDVSYKLKISNTENPESYSIVSRNLKNTYCQVPILLKMRTDPFADRYRVFGEIGYGLNFFVSEQDKYDSNHSYRDVCSSFILHLGMEMEVLNRSTLLFSIGYDKFFSNLMSSGNEKMTLSNVCFEIGFLF
;
A
#
# COMPACT_ATOMS: atom_id res chain seq x y z
N MET A 1 23.35 19.13 19.99
CA MET A 1 23.56 18.18 18.89
C MET A 1 22.30 17.93 18.05
N LYS A 2 21.11 17.72 18.61
CA LYS A 2 19.86 17.44 17.83
C LYS A 2 19.47 18.58 16.87
N LYS A 3 19.61 19.85 17.26
CA LYS A 3 19.22 21.02 16.46
C LYS A 3 20.05 21.15 15.17
N ASN A 4 21.34 20.83 15.21
CA ASN A 4 22.22 20.91 14.05
C ASN A 4 21.97 19.76 13.06
N PHE A 5 21.46 18.62 13.54
CA PHE A 5 21.09 17.50 12.70
C PHE A 5 19.90 17.84 11.79
N TYR A 6 18.86 18.52 12.33
CA TYR A 6 17.71 18.95 11.52
C TYR A 6 18.09 20.00 10.47
N ILE A 7 19.02 20.90 10.81
CA ILE A 7 19.53 21.89 9.84
C ILE A 7 20.31 21.19 8.73
N LEU A 8 21.11 20.19 9.04
CA LEU A 8 21.87 19.42 8.05
C LEU A 8 20.93 18.64 7.12
N VAL A 9 19.90 18.00 7.66
CA VAL A 9 18.88 17.27 6.88
C VAL A 9 18.11 18.22 5.99
N PHE A 10 17.73 19.39 6.51
CA PHE A 10 17.02 20.42 5.74
C PHE A 10 17.90 21.04 4.65
N ALA A 11 19.18 21.28 4.92
CA ALA A 11 20.14 21.76 3.93
C ALA A 11 20.41 20.70 2.84
N MET A 12 20.43 19.41 3.22
CA MET A 12 20.55 18.31 2.28
C MET A 12 19.31 18.21 1.37
N MET A 13 18.11 18.38 1.91
CA MET A 13 16.87 18.46 1.11
C MET A 13 16.87 19.65 0.14
N LEU A 14 17.35 20.82 0.58
CA LEU A 14 17.46 22.01 -0.28
C LEU A 14 18.48 21.82 -1.42
N SER A 15 19.58 21.08 -1.20
CA SER A 15 20.56 20.82 -2.25
C SER A 15 20.01 19.88 -3.36
N PHE A 16 19.09 18.98 -3.03
CA PHE A 16 18.40 18.18 -4.05
C PHE A 16 17.47 19.02 -4.93
N VAL A 17 16.82 20.06 -4.38
CA VAL A 17 15.98 20.98 -5.15
C VAL A 17 16.79 21.84 -6.13
N ALA A 18 18.00 22.24 -5.77
CA ALA A 18 18.86 23.07 -6.62
C ALA A 18 19.46 22.31 -7.84
N SER A 19 19.55 20.98 -7.78
CA SER A 19 20.02 20.13 -8.89
C SER A 19 18.92 19.78 -9.91
N ALA A 20 17.69 20.20 -9.66
CA ALA A 20 16.48 19.79 -10.41
C ALA A 20 16.36 20.38 -11.84
N GLN A 21 17.34 21.11 -12.34
CA GLN A 21 17.25 21.75 -13.68
C GLN A 21 17.35 20.78 -14.87
N ARG A 22 17.60 19.49 -14.65
CA ARG A 22 17.66 18.46 -15.69
C ARG A 22 16.71 17.28 -15.48
N PHE A 23 15.99 17.21 -14.38
CA PHE A 23 15.19 16.08 -14.02
C PHE A 23 13.71 16.46 -13.97
N GLU A 24 12.89 15.65 -14.61
CA GLU A 24 11.45 15.85 -14.59
C GLU A 24 10.90 15.35 -13.25
N TYR A 25 10.26 16.23 -12.53
CA TYR A 25 9.60 15.91 -11.26
C TYR A 25 8.11 16.21 -11.38
N GLN A 26 7.28 15.24 -11.04
CA GLN A 26 5.83 15.37 -11.06
C GLN A 26 5.27 15.01 -9.69
N LEU A 27 4.35 15.85 -9.21
CA LEU A 27 3.57 15.60 -8.00
C LEU A 27 2.14 15.27 -8.38
N GLY A 28 1.43 14.55 -7.51
CA GLY A 28 0.04 14.26 -7.80
C GLY A 28 -0.72 13.63 -6.66
N LEU A 29 -1.97 13.34 -6.97
CA LEU A 29 -2.90 12.64 -6.11
C LEU A 29 -3.27 11.32 -6.77
N LYS A 30 -3.43 10.28 -5.97
CA LYS A 30 -3.84 8.96 -6.42
C LYS A 30 -4.89 8.39 -5.48
N GLY A 31 -5.92 7.76 -6.03
CA GLY A 31 -6.93 7.08 -5.25
C GLY A 31 -7.43 5.84 -5.97
N GLY A 32 -7.88 4.84 -5.20
CA GLY A 32 -8.34 3.60 -5.77
C GLY A 32 -9.22 2.79 -4.82
N LEU A 33 -9.93 1.85 -5.43
CA LEU A 33 -10.76 0.86 -4.75
C LEU A 33 -10.40 -0.53 -5.27
N GLY A 34 -10.59 -1.55 -4.44
CA GLY A 34 -10.25 -2.90 -4.83
C GLY A 34 -10.68 -3.96 -3.83
N PHE A 35 -10.04 -5.10 -3.94
CA PHE A 35 -10.33 -6.28 -3.13
C PHE A 35 -9.12 -6.61 -2.26
N ALA A 36 -9.40 -6.97 -1.01
CA ALA A 36 -8.43 -7.46 -0.05
C ALA A 36 -8.61 -8.97 0.17
N PHE A 37 -7.51 -9.68 0.31
CA PHE A 37 -7.44 -11.11 0.50
C PHE A 37 -6.65 -11.43 1.76
N LEU A 38 -7.22 -12.23 2.64
CA LEU A 38 -6.55 -12.69 3.85
C LEU A 38 -5.84 -14.03 3.58
N GLY A 39 -4.52 -14.07 3.74
CA GLY A 39 -3.72 -15.28 3.77
C GLY A 39 -3.50 -15.72 5.22
N SER A 40 -3.79 -16.97 5.54
CA SER A 40 -3.45 -17.56 6.83
C SER A 40 -3.05 -19.02 6.64
N ASN A 41 -2.09 -19.46 7.46
CA ASN A 41 -1.68 -20.88 7.56
C ASN A 41 -2.32 -21.57 8.77
N ASP A 42 -3.35 -20.95 9.40
CA ASP A 42 -4.02 -21.52 10.55
C ASP A 42 -5.19 -22.43 10.10
N ASP A 43 -5.17 -23.70 10.52
CA ASP A 43 -6.22 -24.69 10.24
C ASP A 43 -7.56 -24.36 10.95
N ASN A 44 -7.53 -23.47 11.93
CA ASN A 44 -8.74 -22.99 12.62
C ASN A 44 -9.52 -21.96 11.80
N ILE A 45 -8.94 -21.39 10.75
CA ILE A 45 -9.64 -20.48 9.86
C ILE A 45 -10.34 -21.27 8.75
N VAL A 46 -11.64 -21.47 8.93
CA VAL A 46 -12.45 -22.35 8.06
C VAL A 46 -12.86 -21.65 6.75
N ASN A 47 -13.08 -20.34 6.79
CA ASN A 47 -13.48 -19.58 5.60
C ASN A 47 -12.86 -18.18 5.63
N LYS A 48 -12.37 -17.74 4.47
CA LYS A 48 -11.79 -16.43 4.24
C LYS A 48 -12.62 -15.77 3.16
N ASP A 49 -13.36 -14.75 3.54
CA ASP A 49 -14.13 -13.97 2.59
C ASP A 49 -13.24 -12.86 2.01
N ASN A 50 -13.41 -12.60 0.71
CA ASN A 50 -12.75 -11.46 0.08
C ASN A 50 -13.34 -10.18 0.66
N GLY A 51 -12.48 -9.23 1.01
CA GLY A 51 -12.87 -7.95 1.54
C GLY A 51 -12.73 -6.82 0.53
N LEU A 52 -13.13 -5.64 0.95
CA LEU A 52 -12.90 -4.42 0.20
C LEU A 52 -11.62 -3.75 0.68
N CYS A 53 -10.90 -3.12 -0.24
CA CYS A 53 -9.83 -2.20 0.10
C CYS A 53 -10.05 -0.84 -0.60
N TYR A 54 -9.59 0.21 0.08
CA TYR A 54 -9.49 1.53 -0.52
C TYR A 54 -8.10 2.09 -0.28
N LYS A 55 -7.65 2.92 -1.21
CA LYS A 55 -6.33 3.55 -1.15
C LYS A 55 -6.44 4.97 -1.69
N PHE A 56 -5.87 5.94 -1.00
CA PHE A 56 -5.75 7.30 -1.49
C PHE A 56 -4.53 7.97 -0.90
N GLY A 57 -3.93 8.91 -1.64
CA GLY A 57 -2.75 9.61 -1.15
C GLY A 57 -2.10 10.54 -2.14
N PHE A 58 -0.96 11.04 -1.71
CA PHE A 58 -0.07 11.85 -2.51
C PHE A 58 1.02 10.98 -3.13
N THR A 59 1.37 11.28 -4.37
CA THR A 59 2.44 10.60 -5.09
C THR A 59 3.37 11.62 -5.70
N GLY A 60 4.66 11.31 -5.71
CA GLY A 60 5.68 12.08 -6.40
C GLY A 60 6.53 11.15 -7.25
N VAL A 61 6.77 11.52 -8.48
CA VAL A 61 7.62 10.78 -9.41
C VAL A 61 8.83 11.63 -9.74
N TYR A 62 10.01 11.09 -9.56
CA TYR A 62 11.27 11.67 -9.94
C TYR A 62 11.86 10.87 -11.08
N TYR A 63 11.90 11.44 -12.30
CA TYR A 63 12.51 10.80 -13.47
C TYR A 63 13.98 11.16 -13.54
N PHE A 64 14.86 10.17 -13.38
CA PHE A 64 16.31 10.30 -13.54
C PHE A 64 16.77 10.00 -14.97
N TYR A 65 15.88 9.42 -15.78
CA TYR A 65 16.01 9.19 -17.21
C TYR A 65 14.64 9.29 -17.87
N GLU A 66 14.57 9.46 -19.20
CA GLU A 66 13.33 9.73 -19.94
C GLU A 66 12.19 8.75 -19.60
N ASN A 67 12.53 7.46 -19.47
CA ASN A 67 11.55 6.38 -19.24
C ASN A 67 11.71 5.70 -17.87
N TYR A 68 12.63 6.18 -17.01
CA TYR A 68 12.89 5.56 -15.71
C TYR A 68 12.83 6.58 -14.60
N GLY A 69 12.15 6.23 -13.52
CA GLY A 69 11.98 7.11 -12.37
C GLY A 69 11.82 6.35 -11.07
N ILE A 70 11.77 7.10 -9.99
CA ILE A 70 11.42 6.62 -8.66
C ILE A 70 10.11 7.28 -8.27
N THR A 71 9.14 6.45 -7.90
CA THR A 71 7.86 6.91 -7.32
C THR A 71 7.92 6.73 -5.82
N SER A 72 7.55 7.78 -5.10
CA SER A 72 7.35 7.75 -3.66
C SER A 72 6.15 8.62 -3.28
N GLY A 73 5.74 8.56 -2.01
CA GLY A 73 4.60 9.34 -1.56
C GLY A 73 4.07 8.85 -0.22
N PHE A 74 2.81 9.14 -0.01
CA PHE A 74 2.10 8.81 1.21
C PHE A 74 0.68 8.39 0.87
N ASN A 75 0.31 7.15 1.24
CA ASN A 75 -1.02 6.61 0.99
C ASN A 75 -1.68 6.21 2.31
N ILE A 76 -2.99 6.41 2.39
CA ILE A 76 -3.84 5.78 3.39
C ILE A 76 -4.50 4.58 2.74
N ILE A 77 -4.34 3.41 3.35
CA ILE A 77 -4.91 2.15 2.87
C ILE A 77 -5.83 1.59 3.95
N GLY A 78 -7.07 1.35 3.61
CA GLY A 78 -8.03 0.66 4.48
C GLY A 78 -8.44 -0.68 3.91
N HIS A 79 -8.59 -1.65 4.80
CA HIS A 79 -9.04 -3.01 4.49
C HIS A 79 -10.24 -3.38 5.35
N ASP A 80 -11.24 -4.01 4.76
CA ASP A 80 -12.41 -4.55 5.44
C ASP A 80 -12.60 -6.01 4.98
N VAL A 81 -12.11 -6.97 5.79
CA VAL A 81 -12.07 -8.39 5.46
C VAL A 81 -12.77 -9.19 6.54
N SER A 82 -13.63 -10.12 6.15
CA SER A 82 -14.32 -11.03 7.08
C SER A 82 -13.70 -12.43 7.03
N TYR A 83 -13.63 -13.09 8.19
CA TYR A 83 -13.18 -14.47 8.29
C TYR A 83 -13.92 -15.24 9.37
N LYS A 84 -13.92 -16.58 9.28
CA LYS A 84 -14.59 -17.46 10.23
C LYS A 84 -13.56 -18.29 10.98
N LEU A 85 -13.60 -18.20 12.32
CA LEU A 85 -12.77 -18.97 13.22
C LEU A 85 -13.54 -20.15 13.79
N LYS A 86 -12.87 -21.30 13.87
CA LYS A 86 -13.33 -22.51 14.54
C LYS A 86 -12.78 -22.48 15.96
N ILE A 87 -13.64 -22.34 16.95
CA ILE A 87 -13.26 -22.37 18.37
C ILE A 87 -13.73 -23.70 18.96
N SER A 88 -12.77 -24.51 19.44
CA SER A 88 -13.07 -25.73 20.17
C SER A 88 -13.70 -25.42 21.52
N ASN A 89 -14.76 -26.15 21.89
CA ASN A 89 -15.37 -26.02 23.21
C ASN A 89 -14.45 -26.71 24.25
N THR A 90 -14.17 -26.03 25.35
CA THR A 90 -13.30 -26.53 26.42
C THR A 90 -13.90 -27.77 27.13
N GLU A 91 -15.21 -27.93 27.09
CA GLU A 91 -15.93 -29.02 27.75
C GLU A 91 -16.13 -30.26 26.84
N ASN A 92 -16.10 -30.08 25.52
CA ASN A 92 -16.25 -31.14 24.53
C ASN A 92 -15.36 -30.89 23.32
N PRO A 93 -14.17 -31.54 23.21
CA PRO A 93 -13.20 -31.30 22.12
C PRO A 93 -13.72 -31.63 20.72
N GLU A 94 -14.78 -32.43 20.62
CA GLU A 94 -15.41 -32.81 19.34
C GLU A 94 -16.46 -31.76 18.87
N SER A 95 -16.90 -30.86 19.76
CA SER A 95 -17.81 -29.79 19.39
C SER A 95 -17.06 -28.48 19.18
N TYR A 96 -17.29 -27.83 18.03
CA TYR A 96 -16.73 -26.54 17.71
C TYR A 96 -17.80 -25.51 17.39
N SER A 97 -17.56 -24.28 17.77
CA SER A 97 -18.38 -23.13 17.38
C SER A 97 -17.69 -22.36 16.26
N ILE A 98 -18.44 -21.94 15.25
CA ILE A 98 -17.93 -21.08 14.18
C ILE A 98 -18.27 -19.65 14.54
N VAL A 99 -17.26 -18.81 14.75
CA VAL A 99 -17.41 -17.39 15.05
C VAL A 99 -16.96 -16.58 13.84
N SER A 100 -17.83 -15.72 13.32
CA SER A 100 -17.49 -14.78 12.26
C SER A 100 -16.82 -13.56 12.87
N ARG A 101 -15.68 -13.15 12.31
CA ARG A 101 -14.94 -11.95 12.69
C ARG A 101 -14.74 -11.05 11.48
N ASN A 102 -14.71 -9.74 11.73
CA ASN A 102 -14.50 -8.72 10.72
C ASN A 102 -13.23 -7.93 11.08
N LEU A 103 -12.26 -7.92 10.18
CA LEU A 103 -10.99 -7.24 10.33
C LEU A 103 -11.01 -5.93 9.54
N LYS A 104 -11.11 -4.81 10.24
CA LYS A 104 -11.04 -3.47 9.65
C LYS A 104 -9.77 -2.76 10.09
N ASN A 105 -8.80 -2.68 9.20
CA ASN A 105 -7.50 -2.10 9.49
C ASN A 105 -7.20 -0.93 8.56
N THR A 106 -6.59 0.11 9.11
CA THR A 106 -6.10 1.25 8.34
C THR A 106 -4.60 1.40 8.54
N TYR A 107 -3.89 1.55 7.45
CA TYR A 107 -2.44 1.76 7.40
C TYR A 107 -2.10 3.05 6.68
N CYS A 108 -1.03 3.68 7.14
CA CYS A 108 -0.30 4.70 6.42
C CYS A 108 0.86 4.04 5.69
N GLN A 109 0.90 4.11 4.36
CA GLN A 109 1.92 3.50 3.52
C GLN A 109 2.83 4.57 2.93
N VAL A 110 4.15 4.34 3.04
CA VAL A 110 5.18 5.08 2.31
C VAL A 110 5.78 4.14 1.27
N PRO A 111 5.41 4.25 -0.02
CA PRO A 111 5.95 3.44 -1.08
C PRO A 111 7.31 3.97 -1.56
N ILE A 112 8.19 3.07 -2.00
CA ILE A 112 9.43 3.37 -2.74
C ILE A 112 9.44 2.42 -3.93
N LEU A 113 9.13 2.94 -5.12
CA LEU A 113 8.93 2.14 -6.32
C LEU A 113 9.86 2.60 -7.44
N LEU A 114 10.42 1.65 -8.15
CA LEU A 114 11.05 1.89 -9.43
C LEU A 114 9.96 1.96 -10.49
N LYS A 115 9.89 3.07 -11.21
CA LYS A 115 8.95 3.30 -12.30
C LYS A 115 9.66 3.16 -13.65
N MET A 116 9.02 2.43 -14.53
CA MET A 116 9.41 2.30 -15.94
C MET A 116 8.21 2.64 -16.81
N ARG A 117 8.40 3.47 -17.83
CA ARG A 117 7.36 3.83 -18.78
C ARG A 117 7.86 3.64 -20.22
N THR A 118 6.94 3.44 -21.15
CA THR A 118 7.26 3.40 -22.59
C THR A 118 7.42 4.80 -23.16
N ASP A 119 7.99 4.89 -24.35
CA ASP A 119 7.87 6.09 -25.15
C ASP A 119 6.38 6.38 -25.46
N PRO A 120 6.02 7.65 -25.68
CA PRO A 120 4.63 7.99 -25.98
C PRO A 120 4.19 7.35 -27.28
N PHE A 121 3.02 6.71 -27.26
CA PHE A 121 2.32 6.26 -28.45
C PHE A 121 1.06 7.11 -28.64
N ALA A 122 0.66 7.32 -29.90
CA ALA A 122 -0.42 8.25 -30.27
C ALA A 122 -0.27 9.64 -29.60
N ASP A 123 0.95 10.12 -29.47
CA ASP A 123 1.40 11.43 -28.95
C ASP A 123 1.03 11.75 -27.50
N ARG A 124 0.23 10.92 -26.82
CA ARG A 124 -0.30 11.25 -25.48
C ARG A 124 -0.30 10.10 -24.48
N TYR A 125 -0.18 8.87 -24.94
CA TYR A 125 -0.34 7.70 -24.07
C TYR A 125 0.99 7.01 -23.82
N ARG A 126 1.21 6.56 -22.60
CA ARG A 126 2.36 5.74 -22.22
C ARG A 126 1.87 4.59 -21.36
N VAL A 127 2.41 3.41 -21.52
CA VAL A 127 2.24 2.31 -20.58
C VAL A 127 3.34 2.41 -19.54
N PHE A 128 3.02 2.16 -18.28
CA PHE A 128 4.00 2.15 -17.21
C PHE A 128 3.86 0.93 -16.31
N GLY A 129 4.98 0.58 -15.67
CA GLY A 129 5.05 -0.38 -14.59
C GLY A 129 5.79 0.24 -13.40
N GLU A 130 5.36 -0.07 -12.20
CA GLU A 130 6.03 0.30 -10.96
C GLU A 130 6.21 -0.95 -10.11
N ILE A 131 7.41 -1.12 -9.54
CA ILE A 131 7.74 -2.25 -8.67
C ILE A 131 8.59 -1.78 -7.50
N GLY A 132 8.33 -2.28 -6.31
CA GLY A 132 9.14 -1.94 -5.15
C GLY A 132 8.50 -2.36 -3.82
N TYR A 133 8.80 -1.57 -2.80
CA TYR A 133 8.42 -1.84 -1.43
C TYR A 133 7.60 -0.70 -0.83
N GLY A 134 6.69 -1.07 0.11
CA GLY A 134 5.97 -0.15 0.97
C GLY A 134 6.30 -0.40 2.43
N LEU A 135 6.52 0.68 3.16
CA LEU A 135 6.51 0.67 4.62
C LEU A 135 5.10 1.08 5.07
N ASN A 136 4.45 0.21 5.82
CA ASN A 136 3.08 0.39 6.27
C ASN A 136 3.07 0.58 7.78
N PHE A 137 2.62 1.74 8.22
CA PHE A 137 2.48 2.08 9.63
C PHE A 137 1.02 1.87 10.02
N PHE A 138 0.78 1.11 11.07
CA PHE A 138 -0.56 0.89 11.59
C PHE A 138 -1.13 2.19 12.15
N VAL A 139 -2.36 2.54 11.79
CA VAL A 139 -3.02 3.77 12.23
C VAL A 139 -4.18 3.45 13.16
N SER A 140 -5.06 2.57 12.75
CA SER A 140 -6.25 2.24 13.55
C SER A 140 -6.85 0.90 13.16
N GLU A 141 -7.53 0.32 14.15
CA GLU A 141 -8.38 -0.84 14.02
C GLU A 141 -9.80 -0.49 14.47
N GLN A 142 -10.79 -1.05 13.78
CA GLN A 142 -12.18 -0.99 14.18
C GLN A 142 -12.70 -2.42 14.40
N ASP A 143 -12.09 -3.18 15.30
CA ASP A 143 -12.65 -4.46 15.73
C ASP A 143 -13.34 -4.27 17.09
N LYS A 144 -14.62 -4.63 17.16
CA LYS A 144 -15.45 -4.46 18.35
C LYS A 144 -15.32 -5.61 19.37
N TYR A 145 -14.59 -6.69 19.04
CA TYR A 145 -14.71 -7.94 19.78
C TYR A 145 -13.47 -8.45 20.51
N ASP A 146 -12.29 -7.87 20.33
CA ASP A 146 -11.10 -8.40 21.03
C ASP A 146 -10.04 -7.32 21.32
N SER A 147 -10.03 -6.85 22.56
CA SER A 147 -9.04 -5.88 23.07
C SER A 147 -7.65 -6.50 23.33
N ASN A 148 -7.43 -7.78 23.04
CA ASN A 148 -6.21 -8.51 23.39
C ASN A 148 -5.28 -8.81 22.22
N HIS A 149 -5.60 -8.41 20.99
CA HIS A 149 -4.70 -8.61 19.85
C HIS A 149 -3.80 -7.38 19.67
N SER A 150 -2.50 -7.59 19.79
CA SER A 150 -1.50 -6.56 19.50
C SER A 150 -1.11 -6.67 18.03
N TYR A 151 -1.45 -5.65 17.25
CA TYR A 151 -1.00 -5.53 15.87
C TYR A 151 0.43 -5.02 15.80
N ARG A 152 1.09 -5.34 14.71
CA ARG A 152 2.45 -4.86 14.49
C ARG A 152 2.41 -3.43 13.98
N ASP A 153 3.10 -2.51 14.68
CA ASP A 153 3.12 -1.08 14.38
C ASP A 153 3.66 -0.77 12.98
N VAL A 154 4.62 -1.58 12.50
CA VAL A 154 5.23 -1.40 11.19
C VAL A 154 5.26 -2.72 10.43
N CYS A 155 4.71 -2.71 9.24
CA CYS A 155 4.68 -3.83 8.31
C CYS A 155 5.34 -3.44 6.98
N SER A 156 5.98 -4.39 6.31
CA SER A 156 6.50 -4.20 4.96
C SER A 156 5.62 -4.89 3.93
N SER A 157 5.54 -4.30 2.74
CA SER A 157 4.81 -4.89 1.61
C SER A 157 5.62 -4.82 0.33
N PHE A 158 5.37 -5.78 -0.55
CA PHE A 158 5.77 -5.72 -1.95
C PHE A 158 4.65 -5.04 -2.73
N ILE A 159 5.03 -4.18 -3.66
CA ILE A 159 4.09 -3.39 -4.47
C ILE A 159 4.44 -3.59 -5.94
N LEU A 160 3.43 -3.87 -6.75
CA LEU A 160 3.49 -3.95 -8.20
C LEU A 160 2.31 -3.18 -8.79
N HIS A 161 2.57 -2.20 -9.64
CA HIS A 161 1.55 -1.50 -10.41
C HIS A 161 1.81 -1.64 -11.91
N LEU A 162 0.74 -1.80 -12.66
CA LEU A 162 0.73 -1.74 -14.12
C LEU A 162 -0.36 -0.78 -14.55
N GLY A 163 -0.06 0.10 -15.50
CA GLY A 163 -1.02 1.11 -15.87
C GLY A 163 -0.70 1.88 -17.15
N MET A 164 -1.51 2.88 -17.38
CA MET A 164 -1.41 3.79 -18.51
C MET A 164 -1.41 5.24 -18.01
N GLU A 165 -0.56 6.03 -18.59
CA GLU A 165 -0.49 7.48 -18.46
C GLU A 165 -1.13 8.12 -19.67
N MET A 166 -1.93 9.15 -19.45
CA MET A 166 -2.49 9.97 -20.51
C MET A 166 -2.14 11.44 -20.26
N GLU A 167 -1.33 12.03 -21.11
CA GLU A 167 -1.01 13.44 -21.05
C GLU A 167 -2.22 14.29 -21.47
N VAL A 168 -2.70 15.13 -20.54
CA VAL A 168 -3.94 15.92 -20.72
C VAL A 168 -3.63 17.35 -21.09
N LEU A 169 -2.66 17.96 -20.41
CA LEU A 169 -2.20 19.35 -20.60
C LEU A 169 -0.68 19.37 -20.46
N ASN A 170 -0.04 20.43 -20.94
CA ASN A 170 1.42 20.64 -21.06
C ASN A 170 2.31 20.25 -19.87
N ARG A 171 1.85 19.58 -18.86
CA ARG A 171 2.61 18.94 -17.75
C ARG A 171 1.72 18.08 -16.87
N SER A 172 0.43 17.96 -17.19
CA SER A 172 -0.50 17.20 -16.36
C SER A 172 -0.80 15.84 -16.99
N THR A 173 -0.76 14.81 -16.18
CA THR A 173 -0.92 13.43 -16.62
C THR A 173 -2.01 12.74 -15.78
N LEU A 174 -2.96 12.12 -16.44
CA LEU A 174 -3.90 11.17 -15.82
C LEU A 174 -3.26 9.80 -15.79
N LEU A 175 -3.37 9.13 -14.64
CA LEU A 175 -2.92 7.77 -14.41
C LEU A 175 -4.11 6.84 -14.24
N PHE A 176 -4.04 5.68 -14.88
CA PHE A 176 -4.95 4.56 -14.65
C PHE A 176 -4.09 3.33 -14.39
N SER A 177 -4.26 2.67 -13.25
CA SER A 177 -3.45 1.51 -12.91
C SER A 177 -4.21 0.44 -12.16
N ILE A 178 -3.70 -0.78 -12.26
CA ILE A 178 -4.02 -1.89 -11.38
C ILE A 178 -2.81 -2.11 -10.52
N GLY A 179 -3.01 -2.04 -9.19
CA GLY A 179 -1.99 -2.26 -8.18
C GLY A 179 -2.20 -3.57 -7.46
N TYR A 180 -1.12 -4.28 -7.18
CA TYR A 180 -1.06 -5.43 -6.30
C TYR A 180 -0.10 -5.14 -5.16
N ASP A 181 -0.61 -5.18 -3.92
CA ASP A 181 0.20 -5.02 -2.71
C ASP A 181 0.14 -6.33 -1.92
N LYS A 182 1.29 -6.86 -1.53
CA LYS A 182 1.40 -8.05 -0.68
C LYS A 182 2.19 -7.74 0.58
N PHE A 183 1.56 -7.84 1.72
CA PHE A 183 2.20 -7.68 3.02
C PHE A 183 3.02 -8.93 3.35
N PHE A 184 4.29 -8.74 3.71
CA PHE A 184 5.18 -9.84 4.12
C PHE A 184 5.15 -10.10 5.62
N SER A 185 4.84 -9.06 6.39
CA SER A 185 4.83 -9.15 7.84
C SER A 185 3.56 -9.83 8.31
N ASN A 186 3.70 -10.65 9.36
CA ASN A 186 2.56 -11.10 10.12
C ASN A 186 1.82 -9.89 10.69
N LEU A 187 0.51 -9.80 10.49
CA LEU A 187 -0.31 -8.71 10.99
C LEU A 187 -0.39 -8.70 12.51
N MET A 188 -0.33 -9.87 13.14
CA MET A 188 -0.40 -10.03 14.59
C MET A 188 1.00 -10.09 15.21
N SER A 189 1.21 -9.33 16.29
CA SER A 189 2.45 -9.33 17.06
C SER A 189 2.51 -10.48 18.07
N SER A 190 1.36 -11.01 18.48
CA SER A 190 1.25 -12.04 19.51
C SER A 190 0.48 -13.24 18.97
N GLY A 191 1.10 -14.44 19.01
CA GLY A 191 0.49 -15.70 18.63
C GLY A 191 1.28 -16.47 17.57
N ASN A 192 1.05 -17.78 17.49
CA ASN A 192 1.62 -18.68 16.46
C ASN A 192 0.93 -18.52 15.10
N GLU A 193 -0.11 -17.72 15.02
CA GLU A 193 -0.93 -17.53 13.83
C GLU A 193 -0.26 -16.54 12.87
N LYS A 194 0.04 -16.98 11.67
CA LYS A 194 0.58 -16.13 10.61
C LYS A 194 -0.56 -15.67 9.71
N MET A 195 -0.97 -14.42 9.90
CA MET A 195 -1.93 -13.76 9.02
C MET A 195 -1.21 -12.76 8.12
N THR A 196 -1.40 -12.88 6.81
CA THR A 196 -0.87 -11.96 5.80
C THR A 196 -2.01 -11.36 5.01
N LEU A 197 -1.83 -10.13 4.55
CA LEU A 197 -2.80 -9.41 3.74
C LEU A 197 -2.25 -9.20 2.33
N SER A 198 -3.13 -9.31 1.36
CA SER A 198 -2.82 -8.93 -0.03
C SER A 198 -4.00 -8.16 -0.58
N ASN A 199 -3.76 -7.21 -1.46
CA ASN A 199 -4.84 -6.48 -2.12
C ASN A 199 -4.57 -6.28 -3.61
N VAL A 200 -5.65 -6.14 -4.36
CA VAL A 200 -5.65 -5.72 -5.76
C VAL A 200 -6.54 -4.49 -5.86
N CYS A 201 -5.99 -3.35 -6.25
CA CYS A 201 -6.71 -2.09 -6.36
C CYS A 201 -6.67 -1.55 -7.79
N PHE A 202 -7.79 -1.00 -8.24
CA PHE A 202 -7.86 -0.14 -9.41
C PHE A 202 -7.65 1.29 -8.94
N GLU A 203 -6.66 1.96 -9.50
CA GLU A 203 -6.24 3.28 -9.07
C GLU A 203 -6.35 4.29 -10.21
N ILE A 204 -6.80 5.48 -9.89
CA ILE A 204 -6.80 6.65 -10.77
C ILE A 204 -5.96 7.73 -10.08
N GLY A 205 -5.11 8.40 -10.85
CA GLY A 205 -4.25 9.46 -10.35
C GLY A 205 -4.20 10.65 -11.32
N PHE A 206 -3.77 11.76 -10.76
CA PHE A 206 -3.51 12.98 -11.51
C PHE A 206 -2.16 13.54 -11.06
N LEU A 207 -1.22 13.67 -12.01
CA LEU A 207 0.09 14.30 -11.81
C LEU A 207 0.09 15.68 -12.44
N PHE A 208 0.76 16.64 -11.78
CA PHE A 208 0.90 18.05 -12.21
C PHE A 208 2.31 18.55 -12.00
#